data_ae617adf4fdf7689d7b6922fab480749
#
_entry.id   ae617adf4fdf7689d7b6922fab480749
#
_cell.length_a   1.000
_cell.length_b   1.000
_cell.length_c   1.000
_cell.angle_alpha   90.00
_cell.angle_beta   90.00
_cell.angle_gamma   90.00
#
_symmetry.space_group_name_H-M   'P 1'
#
loop_
_entity.id
_entity.type
_entity.pdbx_description
1 polymer ?
#
loop_
_entity_poly.entity_id
_entity_poly.type
_entity_poly.pdbx_seq_one_letter_code
_entity_poly.pdbx_strand_id
1 'polypeptide(L)'
;MSRTTRVQTQGKLDAVIIDSEPAKAFVAKNDTLKILDDPFAEEEYAIAYKKGNDELGQKLDDALTKLKEDGTLDEIVSHWIGDDADQQSYTRDDSVERTGTLVMATNAEFPPYESVDGDTIVGVDVDMMQAVCDEIGMELKVENMEFDSIIAAVQSGKADVGVAGMTVTPDREENVSFTQGYATTTQVIIVRKD
;
A
#
# COMPACT_ATOMS: atom_id res chain seq x y z
N MET A 1 7.15 13.51 -7.38
CA MET A 1 5.96 13.66 -8.28
C MET A 1 5.89 12.40 -9.13
N SER A 2 4.81 11.62 -9.02
CA SER A 2 4.70 10.36 -9.76
C SER A 2 4.80 10.60 -11.27
N ARG A 3 5.24 9.58 -12.02
CA ARG A 3 5.37 9.64 -13.48
C ARG A 3 4.03 9.98 -14.14
N THR A 4 2.94 9.41 -13.65
CA THR A 4 1.58 9.60 -14.14
C THR A 4 1.10 11.06 -13.97
N THR A 5 1.29 11.64 -12.79
CA THR A 5 0.92 13.04 -12.49
C THR A 5 1.71 14.03 -13.36
N ARG A 6 3.01 13.77 -13.59
CA ARG A 6 3.84 14.59 -14.46
C ARG A 6 3.35 14.56 -15.91
N VAL A 7 2.97 13.39 -16.42
CA VAL A 7 2.45 13.23 -17.79
C VAL A 7 1.13 13.98 -17.98
N GLN A 8 0.25 13.98 -16.96
CA GLN A 8 -1.01 14.72 -17.01
C GLN A 8 -0.80 16.24 -16.99
N THR A 9 0.04 16.76 -16.09
CA THR A 9 0.33 18.21 -16.03
C THR A 9 0.98 18.75 -17.31
N GLN A 10 1.68 17.89 -18.07
CA GLN A 10 2.26 18.24 -19.37
C GLN A 10 1.27 18.16 -20.55
N GLY A 11 0.00 17.85 -20.31
CA GLY A 11 -1.04 17.75 -21.33
C GLY A 11 -0.96 16.51 -22.24
N LYS A 12 -0.22 15.48 -21.79
CA LYS A 12 -0.10 14.21 -22.53
C LYS A 12 -1.23 13.21 -22.23
N LEU A 13 -1.93 13.42 -21.11
CA LEU A 13 -3.12 12.68 -20.71
C LEU A 13 -4.24 13.66 -20.40
N ASP A 14 -5.46 13.32 -20.75
CA ASP A 14 -6.65 14.12 -20.46
C ASP A 14 -7.19 13.84 -19.06
N ALA A 15 -7.12 12.59 -18.62
CA ALA A 15 -7.56 12.15 -17.30
C ALA A 15 -6.65 11.06 -16.74
N VAL A 16 -6.69 10.87 -15.42
CA VAL A 16 -6.07 9.75 -14.69
C VAL A 16 -7.08 9.18 -13.72
N ILE A 17 -7.27 7.87 -13.76
CA ILE A 17 -8.04 7.14 -12.73
C ILE A 17 -7.02 6.63 -11.70
N ILE A 18 -7.29 6.91 -10.44
CA ILE A 18 -6.43 6.56 -9.31
C ILE A 18 -7.26 6.60 -8.02
N ASP A 19 -6.78 5.95 -6.97
CA ASP A 19 -7.45 5.93 -5.68
C ASP A 19 -7.52 7.29 -5.02
N SER A 20 -8.58 7.52 -4.23
CA SER A 20 -8.94 8.84 -3.71
C SER A 20 -7.86 9.48 -2.84
N GLU A 21 -7.20 8.73 -1.97
CA GLU A 21 -6.19 9.29 -1.07
C GLU A 21 -4.91 9.71 -1.81
N PRO A 22 -4.31 8.87 -2.69
CA PRO A 22 -3.24 9.33 -3.57
C PRO A 22 -3.66 10.48 -4.49
N ALA A 23 -4.91 10.49 -4.99
CA ALA A 23 -5.42 11.59 -5.79
C ALA A 23 -5.39 12.92 -5.01
N LYS A 24 -5.88 12.93 -3.77
CA LYS A 24 -5.83 14.10 -2.88
C LYS A 24 -4.39 14.57 -2.65
N ALA A 25 -3.48 13.65 -2.34
CA ALA A 25 -2.06 13.95 -2.14
C ALA A 25 -1.40 14.56 -3.39
N PHE A 26 -1.77 14.10 -4.59
CA PHE A 26 -1.24 14.65 -5.84
C PHE A 26 -1.85 16.00 -6.20
N VAL A 27 -3.15 16.18 -6.03
CA VAL A 27 -3.86 17.45 -6.34
C VAL A 27 -3.42 18.54 -5.35
N ALA A 28 -3.21 18.22 -4.08
CA ALA A 28 -2.70 19.18 -3.08
C ALA A 28 -1.33 19.80 -3.47
N LYS A 29 -0.54 19.07 -4.26
CA LYS A 29 0.78 19.52 -4.76
C LYS A 29 0.73 20.13 -6.17
N ASN A 30 -0.46 20.23 -6.78
CA ASN A 30 -0.63 20.64 -8.19
C ASN A 30 -1.92 21.44 -8.38
N ASP A 31 -1.83 22.75 -8.26
CA ASP A 31 -2.97 23.67 -8.35
C ASP A 31 -3.72 23.62 -9.70
N THR A 32 -3.11 23.06 -10.74
CA THR A 32 -3.68 22.91 -12.08
C THR A 32 -4.55 21.67 -12.26
N LEU A 33 -4.64 20.82 -11.23
CA LEU A 33 -5.40 19.59 -11.24
C LEU A 33 -6.64 19.71 -10.32
N LYS A 34 -7.65 18.91 -10.62
CA LYS A 34 -8.83 18.69 -9.76
C LYS A 34 -9.28 17.23 -9.83
N ILE A 35 -9.93 16.78 -8.77
CA ILE A 35 -10.64 15.50 -8.72
C ILE A 35 -12.08 15.78 -9.16
N LEU A 36 -12.68 14.86 -9.94
CA LEU A 36 -14.11 14.89 -10.24
C LEU A 36 -14.92 14.34 -9.05
N ASP A 37 -16.13 14.86 -8.88
CA ASP A 37 -16.99 14.56 -7.71
C ASP A 37 -17.54 13.10 -7.74
N ASP A 38 -17.74 12.53 -8.92
CA ASP A 38 -18.31 11.19 -9.07
C ASP A 38 -17.23 10.13 -8.90
N PRO A 39 -17.38 9.16 -7.96
CA PRO A 39 -16.46 8.04 -7.82
C PRO A 39 -16.53 7.12 -9.04
N PHE A 40 -15.40 6.50 -9.39
CA PHE A 40 -15.32 5.59 -10.53
C PHE A 40 -15.61 4.14 -10.14
N ALA A 41 -14.97 3.65 -9.06
CA ALA A 41 -15.11 2.29 -8.56
C ALA A 41 -14.70 2.21 -7.09
N GLU A 42 -15.15 1.15 -6.40
CA GLU A 42 -14.59 0.75 -5.10
C GLU A 42 -13.64 -0.41 -5.31
N GLU A 43 -12.53 -0.41 -4.58
CA GLU A 43 -11.48 -1.44 -4.63
C GLU A 43 -11.04 -1.83 -3.23
N GLU A 44 -10.49 -3.05 -3.10
CA GLU A 44 -9.95 -3.57 -1.87
C GLU A 44 -8.47 -3.87 -2.04
N TYR A 45 -7.63 -3.40 -1.12
CA TYR A 45 -6.21 -3.71 -1.08
C TYR A 45 -5.94 -4.93 -0.20
N ALA A 46 -5.05 -5.80 -0.68
CA ALA A 46 -4.63 -6.98 0.05
C ALA A 46 -3.13 -7.23 -0.12
N ILE A 47 -2.56 -8.03 0.79
CA ILE A 47 -1.18 -8.47 0.72
C ILE A 47 -1.07 -9.60 -0.28
N ALA A 48 -0.25 -9.41 -1.32
CA ALA A 48 0.07 -10.47 -2.28
C ALA A 48 1.18 -11.36 -1.73
N TYR A 49 1.02 -12.69 -1.86
CA TYR A 49 2.05 -13.66 -1.49
C TYR A 49 2.14 -14.80 -2.51
N LYS A 50 3.22 -15.57 -2.46
CA LYS A 50 3.47 -16.63 -3.43
C LYS A 50 2.42 -17.73 -3.35
N LYS A 51 1.86 -18.13 -4.49
CA LYS A 51 0.93 -19.27 -4.58
C LYS A 51 1.54 -20.55 -3.99
N GLY A 52 0.73 -21.24 -3.20
CA GLY A 52 1.14 -22.46 -2.52
C GLY A 52 1.92 -22.24 -1.22
N ASN A 53 2.16 -20.98 -0.82
CA ASN A 53 2.69 -20.65 0.51
C ASN A 53 1.55 -20.35 1.49
N ASP A 54 0.65 -21.34 1.65
CA ASP A 54 -0.57 -21.20 2.44
C ASP A 54 -0.27 -20.98 3.93
N GLU A 55 0.88 -21.49 4.42
CA GLU A 55 1.31 -21.25 5.80
C GLU A 55 1.60 -19.76 6.06
N LEU A 56 2.30 -19.09 5.14
CA LEU A 56 2.53 -17.65 5.23
C LEU A 56 1.21 -16.89 5.10
N GLY A 57 0.39 -17.25 4.11
CA GLY A 57 -0.92 -16.62 3.90
C GLY A 57 -1.79 -16.66 5.15
N GLN A 58 -1.88 -17.80 5.82
CA GLN A 58 -2.65 -17.94 7.07
C GLN A 58 -2.08 -17.08 8.20
N LYS A 59 -0.74 -17.03 8.37
CA LYS A 59 -0.11 -16.16 9.39
C LYS A 59 -0.39 -14.68 9.15
N LEU A 60 -0.36 -14.25 7.88
CA LEU A 60 -0.68 -12.87 7.51
C LEU A 60 -2.15 -12.56 7.78
N ASP A 61 -3.07 -13.46 7.42
CA ASP A 61 -4.51 -13.29 7.65
C ASP A 61 -4.85 -13.27 9.15
N ASP A 62 -4.24 -14.14 9.94
CA ASP A 62 -4.44 -14.16 11.40
C ASP A 62 -3.92 -12.86 12.05
N ALA A 63 -2.75 -12.37 11.62
CA ALA A 63 -2.21 -11.10 12.08
C ALA A 63 -3.11 -9.92 11.68
N LEU A 64 -3.53 -9.83 10.41
CA LEU A 64 -4.46 -8.78 9.96
C LEU A 64 -5.78 -8.81 10.74
N THR A 65 -6.32 -10.00 11.01
CA THR A 65 -7.54 -10.15 11.82
C THR A 65 -7.34 -9.53 13.20
N LYS A 66 -6.22 -9.86 13.86
CA LYS A 66 -5.89 -9.30 15.17
C LYS A 66 -5.76 -7.78 15.16
N LEU A 67 -5.00 -7.22 14.19
CA LEU A 67 -4.81 -5.77 14.07
C LEU A 67 -6.13 -5.02 13.81
N LYS A 68 -7.09 -5.65 13.13
CA LYS A 68 -8.45 -5.11 12.95
C LYS A 68 -9.27 -5.18 14.24
N GLU A 69 -9.21 -6.30 14.95
CA GLU A 69 -10.01 -6.53 16.15
C GLU A 69 -9.56 -5.67 17.33
N ASP A 70 -8.27 -5.41 17.48
CA ASP A 70 -7.72 -4.61 18.57
C ASP A 70 -7.61 -3.10 18.24
N GLY A 71 -7.92 -2.72 16.98
CA GLY A 71 -7.93 -1.34 16.51
C GLY A 71 -6.57 -0.79 16.06
N THR A 72 -5.50 -1.60 16.11
CA THR A 72 -4.16 -1.17 15.68
C THR A 72 -4.13 -0.74 14.21
N LEU A 73 -4.86 -1.45 13.32
CA LEU A 73 -4.93 -1.08 11.91
C LEU A 73 -5.63 0.27 11.73
N ASP A 74 -6.72 0.53 12.44
CA ASP A 74 -7.44 1.81 12.37
C ASP A 74 -6.58 2.96 12.91
N GLU A 75 -5.81 2.73 13.97
CA GLU A 75 -4.85 3.71 14.49
C GLU A 75 -3.78 4.04 13.46
N ILE A 76 -3.14 3.03 12.84
CA ILE A 76 -2.16 3.22 11.78
C ILE A 76 -2.76 4.05 10.62
N VAL A 77 -3.94 3.68 10.13
CA VAL A 77 -4.61 4.41 9.04
C VAL A 77 -4.86 5.85 9.44
N SER A 78 -5.30 6.13 10.68
CA SER A 78 -5.61 7.48 11.14
C SER A 78 -4.38 8.41 11.21
N HIS A 79 -3.18 7.86 11.40
CA HIS A 79 -1.94 8.63 11.34
C HIS A 79 -1.58 9.11 9.93
N TRP A 80 -2.05 8.42 8.90
CA TRP A 80 -1.72 8.73 7.50
C TRP A 80 -2.86 9.33 6.69
N ILE A 81 -4.11 9.04 7.04
CA ILE A 81 -5.31 9.39 6.26
C ILE A 81 -6.30 10.14 7.15
N GLY A 82 -6.79 11.27 6.66
CA GLY A 82 -7.77 12.13 7.34
C GLY A 82 -7.24 13.54 7.60
N ASP A 83 -8.12 14.40 8.07
CA ASP A 83 -7.82 15.83 8.29
C ASP A 83 -6.86 16.04 9.48
N ASP A 84 -6.86 15.11 10.44
CA ASP A 84 -6.03 15.15 11.65
C ASP A 84 -4.79 14.25 11.55
N ALA A 85 -4.46 13.73 10.36
CA ALA A 85 -3.30 12.87 10.13
C ALA A 85 -1.98 13.58 10.47
N ASP A 86 -1.23 13.02 11.40
CA ASP A 86 0.03 13.58 11.91
C ASP A 86 1.29 12.94 11.29
N GLN A 87 1.10 11.93 10.43
CA GLN A 87 2.15 11.16 9.75
C GLN A 87 3.13 10.48 10.72
N GLN A 88 2.64 10.08 11.89
CA GLN A 88 3.43 9.34 12.85
C GLN A 88 3.48 7.87 12.46
N SER A 89 4.68 7.36 12.19
CA SER A 89 4.88 5.94 11.88
C SER A 89 4.65 5.05 13.09
N TYR A 90 4.14 3.86 12.83
CA TYR A 90 4.00 2.80 13.83
C TYR A 90 5.34 2.51 14.50
N THR A 91 5.32 2.42 15.82
CA THR A 91 6.52 2.08 16.59
C THR A 91 6.60 0.57 16.78
N ARG A 92 7.61 -0.01 16.15
CA ARG A 92 7.94 -1.44 16.26
C ARG A 92 8.08 -1.86 17.72
N ASP A 93 7.55 -3.02 18.06
CA ASP A 93 7.73 -3.62 19.39
C ASP A 93 9.07 -4.35 19.49
N ASP A 94 10.03 -3.74 20.16
CA ASP A 94 11.37 -4.31 20.37
C ASP A 94 11.40 -5.47 21.38
N SER A 95 10.29 -5.75 22.08
CA SER A 95 10.17 -6.89 22.99
C SER A 95 9.89 -8.22 22.28
N VAL A 96 9.46 -8.15 21.01
CA VAL A 96 9.16 -9.33 20.19
C VAL A 96 10.43 -10.04 19.75
N GLU A 97 10.53 -11.33 20.07
CA GLU A 97 11.62 -12.19 19.56
C GLU A 97 11.38 -12.49 18.06
N ARG A 98 12.35 -12.13 17.22
CA ARG A 98 12.26 -12.31 15.78
C ARG A 98 13.12 -13.48 15.30
N THR A 99 12.48 -14.40 14.57
CA THR A 99 13.12 -15.66 14.14
C THR A 99 13.42 -15.72 12.64
N GLY A 100 13.24 -14.62 11.92
CA GLY A 100 13.48 -14.55 10.48
C GLY A 100 13.23 -13.16 9.93
N THR A 101 13.37 -13.03 8.61
CA THR A 101 13.11 -11.77 7.89
C THR A 101 11.99 -12.01 6.89
N LEU A 102 11.03 -11.09 6.83
CA LEU A 102 10.00 -11.02 5.80
C LEU A 102 10.36 -9.88 4.85
N VAL A 103 10.54 -10.21 3.57
CA VAL A 103 10.87 -9.23 2.54
C VAL A 103 9.59 -8.74 1.88
N MET A 104 9.28 -7.47 2.06
CA MET A 104 8.17 -6.75 1.44
C MET A 104 8.65 -6.02 0.19
N ALA A 105 8.09 -6.34 -0.97
CA ALA A 105 8.23 -5.54 -2.18
C ALA A 105 7.13 -4.48 -2.23
N THR A 106 7.52 -3.22 -2.51
CA THR A 106 6.59 -2.09 -2.62
C THR A 106 7.02 -1.12 -3.72
N ASN A 107 6.17 -0.14 -4.05
CA ASN A 107 6.48 0.98 -4.95
C ASN A 107 6.24 2.32 -4.24
N ALA A 108 7.27 2.90 -3.66
CA ALA A 108 7.20 4.07 -2.78
C ALA A 108 6.92 5.40 -3.53
N GLU A 109 5.97 5.37 -4.46
CA GLU A 109 5.44 6.52 -5.21
C GLU A 109 3.93 6.71 -5.02
N PHE A 110 3.31 6.11 -3.99
CA PHE A 110 1.86 6.05 -3.79
C PHE A 110 1.42 6.56 -2.39
N PRO A 111 1.75 7.83 -2.02
CA PRO A 111 1.32 8.37 -0.72
C PRO A 111 -0.21 8.48 -0.65
N PRO A 112 -0.83 8.24 0.54
CA PRO A 112 -0.19 8.04 1.85
C PRO A 112 0.12 6.58 2.19
N TYR A 113 -0.08 5.65 1.25
CA TYR A 113 0.15 4.22 1.50
C TYR A 113 1.65 3.88 1.57
N GLU A 114 2.44 4.35 0.59
CA GLU A 114 3.89 4.23 0.60
C GLU A 114 4.56 5.41 -0.12
N SER A 115 5.56 5.98 0.52
CA SER A 115 6.36 7.07 -0.05
C SER A 115 7.75 7.13 0.57
N VAL A 116 8.68 7.76 -0.15
CA VAL A 116 10.03 7.99 0.36
C VAL A 116 10.04 9.25 1.22
N ASP A 117 10.51 9.13 2.47
CA ASP A 117 10.85 10.24 3.36
C ASP A 117 12.33 10.14 3.78
N GLY A 118 13.14 11.04 3.25
CA GLY A 118 14.60 10.95 3.40
C GLY A 118 15.15 9.65 2.81
N ASP A 119 15.73 8.82 3.66
CA ASP A 119 16.30 7.51 3.30
C ASP A 119 15.38 6.34 3.67
N THR A 120 14.18 6.61 4.18
CA THR A 120 13.22 5.61 4.62
C THR A 120 11.98 5.57 3.72
N ILE A 121 11.30 4.43 3.73
CA ILE A 121 9.98 4.27 3.11
C ILE A 121 8.97 4.26 4.25
N VAL A 122 7.93 5.08 4.13
CA VAL A 122 6.93 5.32 5.16
C VAL A 122 5.52 5.29 4.56
N GLY A 123 4.51 5.06 5.39
CA GLY A 123 3.11 5.07 4.99
C GLY A 123 2.31 3.92 5.59
N VAL A 124 1.01 3.90 5.32
CA VAL A 124 0.07 2.89 5.84
C VAL A 124 0.57 1.47 5.63
N ASP A 125 1.03 1.16 4.41
CA ASP A 125 1.42 -0.19 4.02
C ASP A 125 2.67 -0.66 4.77
N VAL A 126 3.64 0.24 4.96
CA VAL A 126 4.87 -0.06 5.70
C VAL A 126 4.58 -0.26 7.19
N ASP A 127 3.79 0.62 7.78
CA ASP A 127 3.45 0.57 9.20
C ASP A 127 2.56 -0.64 9.52
N MET A 128 1.57 -0.92 8.68
CA MET A 128 0.74 -2.13 8.78
C MET A 128 1.61 -3.40 8.70
N MET A 129 2.54 -3.47 7.75
CA MET A 129 3.43 -4.62 7.63
C MET A 129 4.43 -4.73 8.78
N GLN A 130 4.86 -3.61 9.38
CA GLN A 130 5.66 -3.65 10.62
C GLN A 130 4.85 -4.25 11.77
N ALA A 131 3.59 -3.84 11.95
CA ALA A 131 2.70 -4.40 12.96
C ALA A 131 2.42 -5.90 12.72
N VAL A 132 2.19 -6.29 11.46
CA VAL A 132 2.07 -7.71 11.07
C VAL A 132 3.33 -8.49 11.43
N CYS A 133 4.52 -7.95 11.14
CA CYS A 133 5.79 -8.60 11.46
C CYS A 133 6.01 -8.74 12.98
N ASP A 134 5.55 -7.78 13.78
CA ASP A 134 5.58 -7.88 15.24
C ASP A 134 4.69 -9.04 15.72
N GLU A 135 3.50 -9.21 15.13
CA GLU A 135 2.60 -10.32 15.48
C GLU A 135 3.14 -11.70 15.10
N ILE A 136 3.80 -11.82 13.94
CA ILE A 136 4.31 -13.11 13.46
C ILE A 136 5.75 -13.41 13.88
N GLY A 137 6.41 -12.51 14.61
CA GLY A 137 7.79 -12.68 15.10
C GLY A 137 8.84 -12.66 13.98
N MET A 138 8.71 -11.72 13.03
CA MET A 138 9.66 -11.57 11.92
C MET A 138 10.22 -10.15 11.83
N GLU A 139 11.42 -10.01 11.28
CA GLU A 139 12.00 -8.71 10.94
C GLU A 139 11.47 -8.25 9.58
N LEU A 140 10.93 -7.03 9.49
CA LEU A 140 10.50 -6.47 8.21
C LEU A 140 11.70 -5.91 7.44
N LYS A 141 11.81 -6.29 6.17
CA LYS A 141 12.71 -5.68 5.19
C LYS A 141 11.91 -5.16 4.02
N VAL A 142 11.93 -3.85 3.80
CA VAL A 142 11.22 -3.21 2.68
C VAL A 142 12.16 -3.04 1.48
N GLU A 143 11.72 -3.50 0.30
CA GLU A 143 12.41 -3.31 -0.97
C GLU A 143 11.54 -2.50 -1.95
N ASN A 144 12.05 -1.31 -2.33
CA ASN A 144 11.40 -0.45 -3.31
C ASN A 144 11.70 -0.92 -4.73
N MET A 145 10.67 -1.02 -5.57
CA MET A 145 10.82 -1.37 -6.99
C MET A 145 9.67 -0.79 -7.82
N GLU A 146 9.77 -0.89 -9.13
CA GLU A 146 8.67 -0.54 -10.05
C GLU A 146 7.46 -1.44 -9.75
N PHE A 147 6.25 -0.86 -9.70
CA PHE A 147 5.00 -1.56 -9.37
C PHE A 147 4.80 -2.83 -10.22
N ASP A 148 5.04 -2.74 -11.53
CA ASP A 148 4.89 -3.85 -12.47
C ASP A 148 5.85 -5.02 -12.20
N SER A 149 6.87 -4.81 -11.35
CA SER A 149 7.86 -5.83 -10.98
C SER A 149 7.52 -6.59 -9.70
N ILE A 150 6.58 -6.08 -8.88
CA ILE A 150 6.26 -6.63 -7.55
C ILE A 150 5.76 -8.08 -7.65
N ILE A 151 4.77 -8.34 -8.51
CA ILE A 151 4.22 -9.71 -8.66
C ILE A 151 5.29 -10.71 -9.09
N ALA A 152 6.16 -10.33 -10.03
CA ALA A 152 7.26 -11.19 -10.46
C ALA A 152 8.30 -11.43 -9.34
N ALA A 153 8.54 -10.44 -8.48
CA ALA A 153 9.42 -10.59 -7.32
C ALA A 153 8.84 -11.59 -6.31
N VAL A 154 7.53 -11.53 -6.04
CA VAL A 154 6.83 -12.46 -5.15
C VAL A 154 6.81 -13.89 -5.75
N GLN A 155 6.47 -14.03 -7.03
CA GLN A 155 6.46 -15.34 -7.71
C GLN A 155 7.81 -16.04 -7.66
N SER A 156 8.89 -15.29 -7.91
CA SER A 156 10.25 -15.83 -7.92
C SER A 156 10.82 -16.11 -6.53
N GLY A 157 10.18 -15.60 -5.46
CA GLY A 157 10.68 -15.67 -4.09
C GLY A 157 11.81 -14.66 -3.80
N LYS A 158 11.97 -13.63 -4.64
CA LYS A 158 12.86 -12.49 -4.35
C LYS A 158 12.26 -11.61 -3.23
N ALA A 159 10.94 -11.53 -3.17
CA ALA A 159 10.19 -10.99 -2.04
C ALA A 159 9.22 -12.05 -1.52
N ASP A 160 8.93 -12.01 -0.23
CA ASP A 160 7.96 -12.90 0.41
C ASP A 160 6.53 -12.40 0.17
N VAL A 161 6.36 -11.08 0.23
CA VAL A 161 5.07 -10.39 0.02
C VAL A 161 5.21 -9.19 -0.91
N GLY A 162 4.09 -8.82 -1.55
CA GLY A 162 3.92 -7.58 -2.28
C GLY A 162 2.83 -6.73 -1.62
N VAL A 163 3.16 -5.52 -1.20
CA VAL A 163 2.23 -4.58 -0.57
C VAL A 163 2.50 -3.19 -1.15
N ALA A 164 1.52 -2.66 -1.89
CA ALA A 164 1.68 -1.42 -2.64
C ALA A 164 0.32 -0.84 -3.07
N GLY A 165 -0.62 -0.69 -2.12
CA GLY A 165 -2.00 -0.35 -2.47
C GLY A 165 -2.54 -1.32 -3.53
N MET A 166 -2.27 -2.61 -3.38
CA MET A 166 -2.48 -3.57 -4.45
C MET A 166 -3.91 -4.12 -4.44
N THR A 167 -4.70 -3.69 -5.42
CA THR A 167 -6.05 -4.20 -5.66
C THR A 167 -6.04 -5.67 -6.03
N VAL A 168 -6.94 -6.45 -5.43
CA VAL A 168 -7.20 -7.84 -5.83
C VAL A 168 -7.93 -7.85 -7.18
N THR A 169 -7.30 -8.46 -8.18
CA THR A 169 -7.89 -8.62 -9.51
C THR A 169 -7.72 -10.05 -10.03
N PRO A 170 -8.64 -10.56 -10.88
CA PRO A 170 -8.51 -11.91 -11.44
C PRO A 170 -7.17 -12.17 -12.14
N ASP A 171 -6.67 -11.19 -12.90
CA ASP A 171 -5.38 -11.32 -13.61
C ASP A 171 -4.20 -11.46 -12.63
N ARG A 172 -4.23 -10.75 -11.50
CA ARG A 172 -3.22 -10.87 -10.44
C ARG A 172 -3.34 -12.19 -9.69
N GLU A 173 -4.57 -12.63 -9.41
CA GLU A 173 -4.84 -13.92 -8.77
C GLU A 173 -4.40 -15.13 -9.61
N GLU A 174 -4.24 -14.98 -10.91
CA GLU A 174 -3.59 -16.03 -11.73
C GLU A 174 -2.12 -16.27 -11.32
N ASN A 175 -1.46 -15.27 -10.77
CA ASN A 175 -0.02 -15.23 -10.55
C ASN A 175 0.40 -15.33 -9.08
N VAL A 176 -0.38 -14.77 -8.17
CA VAL A 176 -0.12 -14.73 -6.72
C VAL A 176 -1.40 -15.10 -5.96
N SER A 177 -1.28 -15.37 -4.68
CA SER A 177 -2.42 -15.43 -3.75
C SER A 177 -2.49 -14.11 -2.98
N PHE A 178 -3.67 -13.81 -2.44
CA PHE A 178 -3.92 -12.62 -1.63
C PHE A 178 -4.46 -13.00 -0.26
N THR A 179 -4.18 -12.18 0.73
CA THR A 179 -4.83 -12.20 2.04
C THR A 179 -6.24 -11.64 1.95
N GLN A 180 -6.96 -11.63 3.07
CA GLN A 180 -8.10 -10.74 3.24
C GLN A 180 -7.67 -9.28 2.98
N GLY A 181 -8.61 -8.44 2.54
CA GLY A 181 -8.33 -7.01 2.35
C GLY A 181 -8.00 -6.29 3.66
N TYR A 182 -7.05 -5.36 3.62
CA TYR A 182 -6.69 -4.52 4.77
C TYR A 182 -7.23 -3.08 4.65
N ALA A 183 -7.55 -2.62 3.44
CA ALA A 183 -8.13 -1.32 3.18
C ALA A 183 -9.13 -1.37 2.04
N THR A 184 -10.22 -0.58 2.15
CA THR A 184 -11.15 -0.33 1.05
C THR A 184 -10.91 1.08 0.56
N THR A 185 -10.80 1.27 -0.74
CA THR A 185 -10.58 2.56 -1.37
C THR A 185 -11.58 2.82 -2.48
N THR A 186 -11.72 4.09 -2.85
CA THR A 186 -12.57 4.51 -3.96
C THR A 186 -11.69 5.12 -5.04
N GLN A 187 -11.79 4.62 -6.26
CA GLN A 187 -11.15 5.24 -7.41
C GLN A 187 -11.87 6.51 -7.83
N VAL A 188 -11.09 7.52 -8.16
CA VAL A 188 -11.55 8.83 -8.63
C VAL A 188 -10.84 9.24 -9.91
N ILE A 189 -11.37 10.24 -10.60
CA ILE A 189 -10.81 10.76 -11.85
C ILE A 189 -10.16 12.11 -11.58
N ILE A 190 -8.87 12.22 -11.87
CA ILE A 190 -8.15 13.51 -11.87
C ILE A 190 -8.17 14.07 -13.29
N VAL A 191 -8.50 15.36 -13.42
CA VAL A 191 -8.45 16.14 -14.65
C VAL A 191 -7.72 17.46 -14.43
N ARG A 192 -7.32 18.12 -15.53
CA ARG A 192 -6.86 19.52 -15.45
C ARG A 192 -8.02 20.45 -15.12
N LYS A 193 -7.75 21.50 -14.38
CA LYS A 193 -8.67 22.65 -14.26
C LYS A 193 -8.67 23.39 -15.60
N ASP A 194 -9.83 23.91 -15.96
CA ASP A 194 -10.00 24.80 -17.13
C ASP A 194 -9.29 26.14 -16.91
#